data_679b0911ba728550aecc9be328f80ae3
#
_entry.id   679b0911ba728550aecc9be328f80ae3
#
_cell.length_a   1.000
_cell.length_b   1.000
_cell.length_c   1.000
_cell.angle_alpha   90.00
_cell.angle_beta   90.00
_cell.angle_gamma   90.00
#
_symmetry.space_group_name_H-M   'P 1'
#
loop_
_entity.id
_entity.type
_entity.pdbx_description
1 polymer ?
#
loop_
_entity_poly.entity_id
_entity_poly.type
_entity_poly.pdbx_seq_one_letter_code
_entity_poly.pdbx_strand_id
1 'polypeptide(L)'
;AFQICWKLWSARWNFKGVNRNPKILFLADRNVLVDDPMAKDFSPFGDARHKIAGGVAVKSRDMYFAIYQSIARDENRPGLYREYARDFFDLIIIDECHRGSARDDSNWREILEWFEPATQIGMTATPRREDNVDTYNYFGDPLYEYSLAQGIADGFLAPYRVHRVISDYDAAGWRPTRGELDRYGREIPDAEYSTRDFERVVALRA
;
A
#
# COMPACT_ATOMS: atom_id res chain seq x y z
N ALA A 1 8.15 10.84 1.17
CA ALA A 1 6.90 11.57 1.45
C ALA A 1 7.15 12.89 2.19
N PHE A 2 7.76 12.88 3.40
CA PHE A 2 7.93 14.07 4.25
C PHE A 2 8.56 15.27 3.50
N GLN A 3 9.67 15.08 2.81
CA GLN A 3 10.39 16.19 2.11
C GLN A 3 9.52 16.86 1.04
N ILE A 4 8.70 16.10 0.33
CA ILE A 4 7.76 16.64 -0.67
C ILE A 4 6.72 17.51 0.05
N CYS A 5 6.10 16.99 1.09
CA CYS A 5 5.10 17.71 1.87
C CYS A 5 5.67 18.98 2.48
N TRP A 6 6.87 18.90 3.06
CA TRP A 6 7.54 20.04 3.69
C TRP A 6 7.84 21.16 2.70
N LYS A 7 8.38 20.83 1.53
CA LYS A 7 8.67 21.81 0.48
C LYS A 7 7.41 22.51 0.00
N LEU A 8 6.35 21.76 -0.27
CA LEU A 8 5.09 22.31 -0.74
C LEU A 8 4.40 23.16 0.33
N TRP A 9 4.41 22.69 1.58
CA TRP A 9 3.83 23.40 2.73
C TRP A 9 4.58 24.70 3.02
N SER A 10 5.92 24.68 3.02
CA SER A 10 6.76 25.85 3.23
C SER A 10 6.61 26.88 2.10
N ALA A 11 6.40 26.43 0.87
CA ALA A 11 6.13 27.28 -0.27
C ALA A 11 4.67 27.75 -0.36
N ARG A 12 3.78 27.27 0.52
CA ARG A 12 2.33 27.48 0.46
C ARG A 12 1.72 27.12 -0.89
N TRP A 13 2.33 26.12 -1.55
CA TRP A 13 1.85 25.65 -2.83
C TRP A 13 0.48 24.97 -2.69
N ASN A 14 -0.46 25.38 -3.50
CA ASN A 14 -1.72 24.68 -3.67
C ASN A 14 -2.22 24.89 -5.12
N PHE A 15 -2.98 23.93 -5.63
CA PHE A 15 -3.42 23.98 -7.03
C PHE A 15 -4.37 25.16 -7.34
N LYS A 16 -4.98 25.77 -6.31
CA LYS A 16 -5.86 26.96 -6.47
C LYS A 16 -5.06 28.27 -6.56
N GLY A 17 -3.76 28.26 -6.29
CA GLY A 17 -2.91 29.45 -6.33
C GLY A 17 -3.27 30.53 -5.29
N VAL A 18 -3.99 30.18 -4.22
CA VAL A 18 -4.40 31.11 -3.17
C VAL A 18 -3.40 31.11 -2.01
N ASN A 19 -3.35 32.18 -1.22
CA ASN A 19 -2.41 32.31 -0.12
C ASN A 19 -2.86 31.49 1.11
N ARG A 20 -2.67 30.18 1.07
CA ARG A 20 -2.88 29.24 2.18
C ARG A 20 -1.90 28.07 2.10
N ASN A 21 -1.75 27.36 3.19
CA ASN A 21 -1.05 26.08 3.17
C ASN A 21 -1.80 25.05 2.31
N PRO A 22 -1.08 24.10 1.69
CA PRO A 22 -1.71 22.98 0.99
C PRO A 22 -2.46 22.09 1.98
N LYS A 23 -3.57 21.53 1.52
CA LYS A 23 -4.29 20.43 2.16
C LYS A 23 -3.73 19.12 1.60
N ILE A 24 -3.05 18.36 2.43
CA ILE A 24 -2.36 17.13 2.00
C ILE A 24 -2.98 15.92 2.71
N LEU A 25 -3.32 14.89 1.95
CA LEU A 25 -3.75 13.61 2.47
C LEU A 25 -2.64 12.56 2.28
N PHE A 26 -2.20 11.94 3.37
CA PHE A 26 -1.36 10.75 3.36
C PHE A 26 -2.24 9.53 3.59
N LEU A 27 -2.27 8.62 2.64
CA LEU A 27 -3.17 7.48 2.59
C LEU A 27 -2.36 6.19 2.54
N ALA A 28 -2.69 5.21 3.40
CA ALA A 28 -2.05 3.91 3.44
C ALA A 28 -3.05 2.78 3.73
N ASP A 29 -2.59 1.51 3.62
CA ASP A 29 -3.43 0.34 3.87
C ASP A 29 -3.49 -0.08 5.34
N ARG A 30 -2.54 0.36 6.18
CA ARG A 30 -2.40 -0.09 7.58
C ARG A 30 -2.13 1.07 8.53
N ASN A 31 -2.65 0.93 9.76
CA ASN A 31 -2.45 1.94 10.79
C ASN A 31 -0.97 2.20 11.10
N VAL A 32 -0.11 1.19 11.13
CA VAL A 32 1.32 1.38 11.41
C VAL A 32 2.01 2.28 10.38
N LEU A 33 1.58 2.20 9.10
CA LEU A 33 2.11 3.06 8.02
C LEU A 33 1.58 4.50 8.08
N VAL A 34 0.59 4.75 8.90
CA VAL A 34 0.01 6.07 9.16
C VAL A 34 0.52 6.64 10.48
N ASP A 35 0.45 5.85 11.56
CA ASP A 35 0.73 6.32 12.92
C ASP A 35 2.21 6.63 13.14
N ASP A 36 3.09 5.75 12.69
CA ASP A 36 4.53 5.92 12.84
C ASP A 36 5.07 7.14 12.10
N PRO A 37 4.82 7.33 10.79
CA PRO A 37 5.23 8.55 10.09
C PRO A 37 4.60 9.80 10.70
N MET A 38 3.30 9.78 11.00
CA MET A 38 2.62 10.92 11.62
C MET A 38 3.26 11.35 12.93
N ALA A 39 3.63 10.40 13.79
CA ALA A 39 4.23 10.67 15.08
C ALA A 39 5.69 11.10 15.00
N LYS A 40 6.48 10.52 14.09
CA LYS A 40 7.93 10.69 13.95
C LYS A 40 8.28 11.69 12.87
N ASP A 41 8.17 11.28 11.61
CA ASP A 41 8.68 12.03 10.46
C ASP A 41 7.94 13.35 10.25
N PHE A 42 6.62 13.33 10.41
CA PHE A 42 5.75 14.48 10.22
C PHE A 42 5.55 15.32 11.49
N SER A 43 6.27 15.00 12.57
CA SER A 43 6.20 15.78 13.83
C SER A 43 6.46 17.29 13.66
N PRO A 44 7.32 17.75 12.73
CA PRO A 44 7.53 19.19 12.52
C PRO A 44 6.30 19.99 12.08
N PHE A 45 5.25 19.32 11.55
CA PHE A 45 4.00 20.01 11.20
C PHE A 45 3.12 20.33 12.41
N GLY A 46 3.48 19.89 13.62
CA GLY A 46 2.77 20.21 14.85
C GLY A 46 1.26 19.95 14.78
N ASP A 47 0.47 20.96 15.17
CA ASP A 47 -0.99 20.89 15.18
C ASP A 47 -1.65 20.93 13.80
N ALA A 48 -0.89 21.14 12.72
CA ALA A 48 -1.44 21.03 11.37
C ALA A 48 -1.83 19.60 11.01
N ARG A 49 -1.33 18.58 11.74
CA ARG A 49 -1.61 17.16 11.52
C ARG A 49 -2.96 16.74 12.08
N HIS A 50 -3.61 15.83 11.37
CA HIS A 50 -4.87 15.21 11.81
C HIS A 50 -5.00 13.79 11.27
N LYS A 51 -5.23 12.81 12.14
CA LYS A 51 -5.61 11.46 11.71
C LYS A 51 -7.12 11.39 11.53
N ILE A 52 -7.56 11.04 10.33
CA ILE A 52 -8.98 10.81 10.04
C ILE A 52 -9.38 9.47 10.66
N ALA A 53 -10.15 9.52 11.72
CA ALA A 53 -10.67 8.37 12.44
C ALA A 53 -12.03 8.70 13.08
N GLY A 54 -12.76 7.68 13.52
CA GLY A 54 -14.00 7.88 14.27
C GLY A 54 -15.18 8.40 13.46
N GLY A 55 -15.09 8.44 12.12
CA GLY A 55 -16.23 8.81 11.27
C GLY A 55 -16.60 10.30 11.28
N VAL A 56 -15.70 11.20 11.66
CA VAL A 56 -15.91 12.64 11.67
C VAL A 56 -14.95 13.35 10.71
N ALA A 57 -15.49 14.17 9.81
CA ALA A 57 -14.71 14.97 8.87
C ALA A 57 -14.25 16.28 9.50
N VAL A 58 -13.00 16.36 9.90
CA VAL A 58 -12.36 17.60 10.36
C VAL A 58 -11.76 18.33 9.17
N LYS A 59 -12.07 19.63 8.99
CA LYS A 59 -11.66 20.43 7.81
C LYS A 59 -10.63 21.53 8.14
N SER A 60 -10.32 21.72 9.42
CA SER A 60 -9.51 22.83 9.93
C SER A 60 -7.99 22.56 9.94
N ARG A 61 -7.53 21.42 9.45
CA ARG A 61 -6.13 21.03 9.45
C ARG A 61 -5.54 21.09 8.04
N ASP A 62 -4.22 20.94 7.93
CA ASP A 62 -3.51 20.99 6.64
C ASP A 62 -2.96 19.62 6.24
N MET A 63 -2.50 18.82 7.22
CA MET A 63 -1.93 17.50 6.99
C MET A 63 -2.88 16.42 7.53
N TYR A 64 -3.41 15.62 6.65
CA TYR A 64 -4.35 14.54 6.98
C TYR A 64 -3.71 13.19 6.78
N PHE A 65 -4.00 12.27 7.68
CA PHE A 65 -3.50 10.90 7.67
C PHE A 65 -4.67 9.94 7.79
N ALA A 66 -4.75 8.96 6.90
CA ALA A 66 -5.85 8.00 6.91
C ALA A 66 -5.40 6.63 6.41
N ILE A 67 -6.08 5.60 6.90
CA ILE A 67 -6.13 4.32 6.18
C ILE A 67 -7.37 4.30 5.28
N TYR A 68 -7.33 3.52 4.20
CA TYR A 68 -8.46 3.42 3.26
C TYR A 68 -9.77 3.12 3.98
N GLN A 69 -9.75 2.16 4.90
CA GLN A 69 -10.93 1.69 5.63
C GLN A 69 -11.56 2.77 6.51
N SER A 70 -10.78 3.78 6.95
CA SER A 70 -11.31 4.86 7.80
C SER A 70 -12.11 5.91 7.03
N ILE A 71 -11.88 6.03 5.72
CA ILE A 71 -12.53 7.03 4.87
C ILE A 71 -13.38 6.42 3.75
N ALA A 72 -13.20 5.13 3.43
CA ALA A 72 -14.00 4.42 2.44
C ALA A 72 -15.47 4.25 2.87
N ARG A 73 -16.32 3.89 1.92
CA ARG A 73 -17.66 3.44 2.23
C ARG A 73 -17.65 2.04 2.86
N ASP A 74 -18.58 1.79 3.74
CA ASP A 74 -18.95 0.45 4.19
C ASP A 74 -20.44 0.16 3.87
N GLU A 75 -20.92 -1.03 4.18
CA GLU A 75 -22.31 -1.44 3.90
C GLU A 75 -23.37 -0.51 4.51
N ASN A 76 -23.01 0.23 5.57
CA ASN A 76 -23.92 1.08 6.34
C ASN A 76 -23.64 2.58 6.19
N ARG A 77 -22.51 2.97 5.54
CA ARG A 77 -22.08 4.36 5.44
C ARG A 77 -21.59 4.73 4.05
N PRO A 78 -21.96 5.91 3.55
CA PRO A 78 -21.64 6.38 2.19
C PRO A 78 -20.15 6.72 1.96
N GLY A 79 -19.28 6.50 2.95
CA GLY A 79 -17.86 6.86 2.91
C GLY A 79 -17.61 8.30 3.37
N LEU A 80 -16.72 8.43 4.37
CA LEU A 80 -16.39 9.70 4.98
C LEU A 80 -15.72 10.67 4.00
N TYR A 81 -15.05 10.15 2.96
CA TYR A 81 -14.41 10.97 1.93
C TYR A 81 -15.42 11.92 1.23
N ARG A 82 -16.70 11.57 1.15
CA ARG A 82 -17.76 12.39 0.53
C ARG A 82 -18.15 13.62 1.34
N GLU A 83 -17.78 13.66 2.62
CA GLU A 83 -17.99 14.85 3.46
C GLU A 83 -16.97 15.96 3.18
N TYR A 84 -15.87 15.64 2.49
CA TYR A 84 -14.93 16.61 1.96
C TYR A 84 -15.33 17.02 0.52
N ALA A 85 -15.14 18.29 0.19
CA ALA A 85 -15.32 18.75 -1.19
C ALA A 85 -14.34 18.01 -2.12
N ARG A 86 -14.72 17.79 -3.37
CA ARG A 86 -13.85 17.08 -4.35
C ARG A 86 -12.49 17.75 -4.52
N ASP A 87 -12.43 19.06 -4.38
CA ASP A 87 -11.25 19.91 -4.50
C ASP A 87 -10.68 20.32 -3.13
N PHE A 88 -10.96 19.52 -2.07
CA PHE A 88 -10.49 19.83 -0.71
C PHE A 88 -8.99 19.61 -0.54
N PHE A 89 -8.46 18.52 -1.08
CA PHE A 89 -7.04 18.22 -1.02
C PHE A 89 -6.31 18.76 -2.25
N ASP A 90 -5.10 19.29 -2.03
CA ASP A 90 -4.22 19.73 -3.10
C ASP A 90 -3.26 18.62 -3.55
N LEU A 91 -2.88 17.75 -2.59
CA LEU A 91 -1.99 16.62 -2.80
C LEU A 91 -2.51 15.40 -2.04
N ILE A 92 -2.48 14.25 -2.69
CA ILE A 92 -2.68 12.96 -2.05
C ILE A 92 -1.44 12.11 -2.27
N ILE A 93 -0.83 11.63 -1.18
CA ILE A 93 0.27 10.67 -1.23
C ILE A 93 -0.28 9.32 -0.80
N ILE A 94 -0.12 8.33 -1.67
CA ILE A 94 -0.59 6.96 -1.46
C ILE A 94 0.64 6.08 -1.20
N ASP A 95 0.78 5.60 0.03
CA ASP A 95 1.85 4.67 0.38
C ASP A 95 1.41 3.23 0.14
N GLU A 96 2.34 2.40 -0.31
CA GLU A 96 2.11 1.01 -0.70
C GLU A 96 0.97 0.87 -1.74
N CYS A 97 0.95 1.74 -2.74
CA CYS A 97 -0.12 1.85 -3.73
C CYS A 97 -0.36 0.59 -4.59
N HIS A 98 0.49 -0.44 -4.45
CA HIS A 98 0.33 -1.75 -5.08
C HIS A 98 -0.56 -2.71 -4.26
N ARG A 99 -0.92 -2.35 -3.03
CA ARG A 99 -1.71 -3.19 -2.13
C ARG A 99 -3.19 -2.92 -2.27
N GLY A 100 -3.94 -3.98 -2.45
CA GLY A 100 -5.39 -4.01 -2.43
C GLY A 100 -5.87 -5.43 -2.69
N SER A 101 -6.95 -5.88 -2.03
CA SER A 101 -7.72 -7.03 -2.48
C SER A 101 -8.72 -6.57 -3.54
N ALA A 102 -9.27 -7.47 -4.36
CA ALA A 102 -10.25 -7.11 -5.40
C ALA A 102 -11.48 -6.34 -4.88
N ARG A 103 -11.80 -6.44 -3.58
CA ARG A 103 -12.82 -5.64 -2.89
C ARG A 103 -12.28 -4.26 -2.45
N ASP A 104 -11.04 -4.22 -1.96
CA ASP A 104 -10.39 -2.98 -1.51
C ASP A 104 -10.02 -2.11 -2.71
N ASP A 105 -9.74 -2.70 -3.87
CA ASP A 105 -9.40 -2.01 -5.11
C ASP A 105 -10.51 -1.09 -5.61
N SER A 106 -11.77 -1.49 -5.44
CA SER A 106 -12.89 -0.63 -5.78
C SER A 106 -13.02 0.56 -4.82
N ASN A 107 -12.75 0.36 -3.54
CA ASN A 107 -12.93 1.38 -2.51
C ASN A 107 -11.85 2.47 -2.54
N TRP A 108 -10.57 2.10 -2.69
CA TRP A 108 -9.52 3.12 -2.77
C TRP A 108 -9.61 3.91 -4.08
N ARG A 109 -9.97 3.26 -5.18
CA ARG A 109 -10.16 3.91 -6.47
C ARG A 109 -11.29 4.94 -6.42
N GLU A 110 -12.44 4.60 -5.80
CA GLU A 110 -13.52 5.57 -5.58
C GLU A 110 -13.07 6.81 -4.79
N ILE A 111 -12.20 6.64 -3.79
CA ILE A 111 -11.64 7.77 -3.02
C ILE A 111 -10.78 8.66 -3.92
N LEU A 112 -9.88 8.06 -4.70
CA LEU A 112 -8.99 8.82 -5.57
C LEU A 112 -9.74 9.50 -6.72
N GLU A 113 -10.74 8.83 -7.30
CA GLU A 113 -11.62 9.42 -8.32
C GLU A 113 -12.48 10.56 -7.75
N TRP A 114 -12.89 10.47 -6.48
CA TRP A 114 -13.59 11.59 -5.83
C TRP A 114 -12.70 12.82 -5.72
N PHE A 115 -11.45 12.65 -5.40
CA PHE A 115 -10.45 13.71 -5.26
C PHE A 115 -9.61 13.89 -6.53
N GLU A 116 -10.15 13.59 -7.71
CA GLU A 116 -9.48 13.73 -9.01
C GLU A 116 -8.81 15.10 -9.20
N PRO A 117 -9.35 16.23 -8.71
CA PRO A 117 -8.67 17.52 -8.84
C PRO A 117 -7.33 17.62 -8.09
N ALA A 118 -7.08 16.75 -7.08
CA ALA A 118 -5.83 16.75 -6.35
C ALA A 118 -4.69 16.14 -7.16
N THR A 119 -3.48 16.66 -7.01
CA THR A 119 -2.28 15.95 -7.48
C THR A 119 -2.12 14.67 -6.68
N GLN A 120 -1.95 13.52 -7.36
CA GLN A 120 -1.87 12.22 -6.72
C GLN A 120 -0.51 11.58 -6.99
N ILE A 121 0.15 11.11 -5.92
CA ILE A 121 1.47 10.46 -6.00
C ILE A 121 1.37 9.09 -5.34
N GLY A 122 1.57 8.03 -6.11
CA GLY A 122 1.71 6.67 -5.61
C GLY A 122 3.17 6.37 -5.26
N MET A 123 3.40 5.73 -4.12
CA MET A 123 4.70 5.21 -3.71
C MET A 123 4.60 3.71 -3.45
N THR A 124 5.57 2.95 -3.92
CA THR A 124 5.67 1.51 -3.67
C THR A 124 7.09 0.99 -3.88
N ALA A 125 7.48 0.02 -3.09
CA ALA A 125 8.72 -0.72 -3.30
C ALA A 125 8.54 -1.88 -4.30
N THR A 126 7.30 -2.31 -4.56
CA THR A 126 6.98 -3.49 -5.39
C THR A 126 5.83 -3.20 -6.33
N PRO A 127 6.05 -2.37 -7.38
CA PRO A 127 5.00 -2.08 -8.34
C PRO A 127 4.55 -3.36 -9.05
N ARG A 128 3.26 -3.57 -9.18
CA ARG A 128 2.68 -4.74 -9.85
C ARG A 128 2.33 -4.41 -11.30
N ARG A 129 2.69 -5.30 -12.21
CA ARG A 129 2.32 -5.28 -13.64
C ARG A 129 1.34 -6.38 -14.01
N GLU A 130 1.11 -7.34 -13.12
CA GLU A 130 0.29 -8.53 -13.35
C GLU A 130 -0.82 -8.57 -12.30
N ASP A 131 -1.98 -9.09 -12.70
CA ASP A 131 -3.23 -9.10 -11.95
C ASP A 131 -3.92 -7.73 -11.84
N ASN A 132 -5.22 -7.70 -11.71
CA ASN A 132 -6.20 -6.60 -11.76
C ASN A 132 -5.88 -5.30 -10.99
N VAL A 133 -4.70 -5.18 -10.40
CA VAL A 133 -4.18 -3.98 -9.73
C VAL A 133 -2.98 -3.47 -10.50
N ASP A 134 -3.24 -2.87 -11.63
CA ASP A 134 -2.18 -2.26 -12.42
C ASP A 134 -1.91 -0.85 -11.89
N THR A 135 -0.87 -0.76 -11.04
CA THR A 135 -0.36 0.51 -10.53
C THR A 135 0.01 1.46 -11.66
N TYR A 136 0.52 0.93 -12.76
CA TYR A 136 0.92 1.70 -13.93
C TYR A 136 -0.27 2.22 -14.74
N ASN A 137 -1.38 1.48 -14.78
CA ASN A 137 -2.59 1.95 -15.45
C ASN A 137 -3.21 3.16 -14.75
N TYR A 138 -3.04 3.27 -13.44
CA TYR A 138 -3.58 4.41 -12.71
C TYR A 138 -2.60 5.59 -12.63
N PHE A 139 -1.36 5.33 -12.22
CA PHE A 139 -0.38 6.40 -11.96
C PHE A 139 0.51 6.73 -13.18
N GLY A 140 0.50 5.91 -14.21
CA GLY A 140 1.43 6.02 -15.34
C GLY A 140 2.83 5.49 -15.02
N ASP A 141 3.79 5.87 -15.86
CA ASP A 141 5.20 5.49 -15.67
C ASP A 141 5.81 6.13 -14.42
N PRO A 142 6.76 5.46 -13.75
CA PRO A 142 7.42 6.00 -12.57
C PRO A 142 8.11 7.33 -12.87
N LEU A 143 7.85 8.35 -12.08
CA LEU A 143 8.57 9.62 -12.12
C LEU A 143 10.01 9.48 -11.58
N TYR A 144 10.21 8.56 -10.66
CA TYR A 144 11.48 8.27 -10.04
C TYR A 144 11.53 6.82 -9.58
N GLU A 145 12.65 6.16 -9.86
CA GLU A 145 12.95 4.81 -9.43
C GLU A 145 14.28 4.78 -8.69
N TYR A 146 14.30 4.22 -7.47
CA TYR A 146 15.49 4.01 -6.67
C TYR A 146 15.61 2.52 -6.36
N SER A 147 16.45 1.85 -7.10
CA SER A 147 16.56 0.40 -7.04
C SER A 147 17.26 -0.08 -5.77
N LEU A 148 17.00 -1.34 -5.37
CA LEU A 148 17.71 -1.99 -4.28
C LEU A 148 19.23 -1.97 -4.49
N ALA A 149 19.69 -2.18 -5.73
CA ALA A 149 21.10 -2.14 -6.06
C ALA A 149 21.72 -0.75 -5.82
N GLN A 150 21.02 0.32 -6.21
CA GLN A 150 21.44 1.68 -5.92
C GLN A 150 21.49 1.95 -4.42
N GLY A 151 20.45 1.53 -3.67
CA GLY A 151 20.43 1.71 -2.21
C GLY A 151 21.57 1.02 -1.47
N ILE A 152 22.01 -0.15 -1.98
CA ILE A 152 23.18 -0.86 -1.46
C ILE A 152 24.47 -0.12 -1.86
N ALA A 153 24.59 0.30 -3.11
CA ALA A 153 25.76 1.04 -3.58
C ALA A 153 25.96 2.36 -2.86
N ASP A 154 24.88 3.07 -2.55
CA ASP A 154 24.88 4.34 -1.82
C ASP A 154 25.06 4.15 -0.28
N GLY A 155 25.09 2.90 0.22
CA GLY A 155 25.29 2.60 1.63
C GLY A 155 24.03 2.79 2.52
N PHE A 156 22.87 3.01 1.95
CA PHE A 156 21.61 3.13 2.70
C PHE A 156 20.98 1.78 3.04
N LEU A 157 21.27 0.75 2.22
CA LEU A 157 20.76 -0.60 2.41
C LEU A 157 21.91 -1.59 2.61
N ALA A 158 21.70 -2.55 3.49
CA ALA A 158 22.67 -3.61 3.72
C ALA A 158 22.74 -4.56 2.52
N PRO A 159 23.95 -5.00 2.11
CA PRO A 159 24.08 -6.06 1.13
C PRO A 159 23.50 -7.37 1.68
N TYR A 160 22.90 -8.17 0.81
CA TYR A 160 22.33 -9.45 1.16
C TYR A 160 23.00 -10.60 0.42
N ARG A 161 22.94 -11.79 1.02
CA ARG A 161 23.30 -13.03 0.35
C ARG A 161 22.06 -13.90 0.23
N VAL A 162 21.81 -14.39 -0.98
CA VAL A 162 20.74 -15.36 -1.20
C VAL A 162 21.28 -16.75 -0.99
N HIS A 163 20.76 -17.46 0.02
CA HIS A 163 20.95 -18.88 0.20
C HIS A 163 19.70 -19.59 -0.30
N ARG A 164 19.80 -20.18 -1.48
CA ARG A 164 18.70 -21.00 -1.99
C ARG A 164 18.81 -22.40 -1.40
N VAL A 165 17.90 -22.73 -0.52
CA VAL A 165 17.72 -24.10 -0.04
C VAL A 165 16.82 -24.81 -1.03
N ILE A 166 17.35 -25.85 -1.65
CA ILE A 166 16.60 -26.72 -2.58
C ILE A 166 16.39 -28.03 -1.84
N SER A 167 15.15 -28.39 -1.59
CA SER A 167 14.79 -29.70 -1.08
C SER A 167 14.75 -30.71 -2.22
N ASP A 168 14.85 -32.00 -1.91
CA ASP A 168 14.69 -33.06 -2.92
C ASP A 168 13.35 -32.98 -3.65
N TYR A 169 12.32 -32.49 -2.98
CA TYR A 169 10.98 -32.24 -3.55
C TYR A 169 10.96 -31.05 -4.53
N ASP A 170 11.75 -30.03 -4.29
CA ASP A 170 11.91 -28.90 -5.23
C ASP A 170 12.59 -29.30 -6.52
N ALA A 171 13.52 -30.25 -6.44
CA ALA A 171 14.33 -30.66 -7.59
C ALA A 171 13.62 -31.69 -8.48
N ALA A 172 12.87 -32.62 -7.88
CA ALA A 172 12.33 -33.79 -8.57
C ALA A 172 10.77 -33.80 -8.64
N GLY A 173 10.10 -32.89 -7.97
CA GLY A 173 8.67 -33.01 -7.68
C GLY A 173 8.40 -34.06 -6.62
N TRP A 174 7.16 -34.27 -6.27
CA TRP A 174 6.75 -35.27 -5.29
C TRP A 174 5.42 -35.92 -5.67
N ARG A 175 5.33 -37.23 -5.42
CA ARG A 175 4.08 -37.97 -5.56
C ARG A 175 3.85 -38.76 -4.28
N PRO A 176 2.63 -38.66 -3.67
CA PRO A 176 2.32 -39.43 -2.49
C PRO A 176 2.33 -40.93 -2.78
N THR A 177 2.66 -41.73 -1.77
CA THR A 177 2.41 -43.16 -1.84
C THR A 177 0.90 -43.41 -1.73
N ARG A 178 0.44 -44.42 -2.42
CA ARG A 178 -1.01 -44.76 -2.44
C ARG A 178 -1.54 -44.98 -1.02
N GLY A 179 -2.56 -44.20 -0.63
CA GLY A 179 -3.13 -44.24 0.72
C GLY A 179 -2.38 -43.40 1.74
N GLU A 180 -1.43 -42.57 1.36
CA GLU A 180 -0.76 -41.65 2.25
C GLU A 180 -1.75 -40.61 2.81
N LEU A 181 -1.69 -40.37 4.12
CA LEU A 181 -2.60 -39.46 4.82
C LEU A 181 -1.92 -38.13 5.10
N ASP A 182 -2.68 -37.05 5.03
CA ASP A 182 -2.23 -35.72 5.49
C ASP A 182 -2.19 -35.67 7.04
N ARG A 183 -1.67 -34.56 7.58
CA ARG A 183 -1.62 -34.34 9.04
C ARG A 183 -3.00 -34.34 9.74
N TYR A 184 -4.08 -34.28 8.99
CA TYR A 184 -5.46 -34.35 9.50
C TYR A 184 -6.10 -35.73 9.31
N GLY A 185 -5.33 -36.73 8.83
CA GLY A 185 -5.79 -38.08 8.59
C GLY A 185 -6.63 -38.26 7.33
N ARG A 186 -6.57 -37.35 6.37
CA ARG A 186 -7.27 -37.43 5.08
C ARG A 186 -6.31 -37.92 4.01
N GLU A 187 -6.81 -38.80 3.11
CA GLU A 187 -5.99 -39.33 2.02
C GLU A 187 -5.52 -38.18 1.09
N ILE A 188 -4.21 -38.12 0.84
CA ILE A 188 -3.63 -37.14 -0.08
C ILE A 188 -3.94 -37.60 -1.52
N PRO A 189 -4.48 -36.74 -2.38
CA PRO A 189 -4.79 -37.09 -3.75
C PRO A 189 -3.56 -37.64 -4.50
N ASP A 190 -3.73 -38.77 -5.20
CA ASP A 190 -2.69 -39.36 -6.04
C ASP A 190 -2.45 -38.48 -7.29
N ALA A 191 -1.62 -37.47 -7.12
CA ALA A 191 -1.23 -36.53 -8.16
C ALA A 191 0.27 -36.26 -8.07
N GLU A 192 0.87 -35.89 -9.19
CA GLU A 192 2.24 -35.39 -9.21
C GLU A 192 2.24 -33.92 -8.80
N TYR A 193 2.94 -33.61 -7.70
CA TYR A 193 3.11 -32.25 -7.20
C TYR A 193 4.44 -31.69 -7.73
N SER A 194 4.35 -30.69 -8.58
CA SER A 194 5.50 -30.00 -9.16
C SER A 194 6.17 -29.05 -8.17
N THR A 195 7.31 -28.51 -8.54
CA THR A 195 7.99 -27.47 -7.77
C THR A 195 7.13 -26.22 -7.50
N ARG A 196 6.09 -25.98 -8.32
CA ARG A 196 5.12 -24.89 -8.11
C ARG A 196 4.13 -25.19 -6.98
N ASP A 197 3.99 -26.46 -6.61
CA ASP A 197 3.06 -26.91 -5.56
C ASP A 197 3.78 -27.06 -4.20
N PHE A 198 5.02 -26.58 -4.05
CA PHE A 198 5.85 -26.78 -2.87
C PHE A 198 5.16 -26.39 -1.56
N GLU A 199 4.55 -25.20 -1.50
CA GLU A 199 3.82 -24.75 -0.31
C GLU A 199 2.68 -25.71 0.06
N ARG A 200 2.00 -26.23 -0.95
CA ARG A 200 0.90 -27.20 -0.77
C ARG A 200 1.43 -28.53 -0.24
N VAL A 201 2.56 -29.00 -0.77
CA VAL A 201 3.21 -30.25 -0.29
C VAL A 201 3.64 -30.11 1.16
N VAL A 202 4.28 -29.01 1.53
CA VAL A 202 4.67 -28.72 2.90
C VAL A 202 3.43 -28.68 3.81
N ALA A 203 2.36 -28.02 3.40
CA ALA A 203 1.13 -27.93 4.17
C ALA A 203 0.44 -29.28 4.38
N LEU A 204 0.61 -30.24 3.45
CA LEU A 204 0.04 -31.58 3.57
C LEU A 204 0.85 -32.49 4.50
N ARG A 205 2.18 -32.32 4.57
CA ARG A 205 3.10 -33.22 5.30
C ARG A 205 3.60 -32.66 6.63
N ALA A 206 3.56 -31.35 6.86
CA ALA A 206 3.95 -30.70 8.13
C ALA A 206 2.77 -30.73 9.12
#